data_2c32c5e5b5b7dcefe17b95e1a86fcc9a
#
_entry.id   2c32c5e5b5b7dcefe17b95e1a86fcc9a
#
_cell.length_a   1.000
_cell.length_b   1.000
_cell.length_c   1.000
_cell.angle_alpha   90.00
_cell.angle_beta   90.00
_cell.angle_gamma   90.00
#
_symmetry.space_group_name_H-M   'P 1'
#
loop_
_entity.id
_entity.type
_entity.pdbx_description
1 polymer ?
#
loop_
_entity_poly.entity_id
_entity_poly.type
_entity_poly.pdbx_seq_one_letter_code
_entity_poly.pdbx_strand_id
1 'polypeptide(L)'
;MRIKCYLLGGGTNGYLVWDEQSREAMFIDPGAYAQAIADDIRKENLTLSLIVLTHGHGDHIGGVPQLRAAFRDAKLAAGADEAPLLADVDRNLSRDICGEAVAPVPDLLLKDGDTLTLGALCFRVLDTPGHTPGGISLYTEAIDDGLFEDDEYTGTLFPGDTLFHGSIGRTDFPGGDFEALKNSVRAKYYTLPDDTVVLPGHMGGTTIGLEKTQNPFVRP
;
A
#
# COMPACT_ATOMS: atom_id res chain seq x y z
N MET A 1 11.05 -2.75 12.83
CA MET A 1 9.95 -2.00 12.16
C MET A 1 8.75 -1.97 13.08
N ARG A 2 7.88 -0.96 12.97
CA ARG A 2 6.55 -0.93 13.61
C ARG A 2 5.49 -0.60 12.59
N ILE A 3 4.31 -1.18 12.77
CA ILE A 3 3.16 -1.01 11.87
C ILE A 3 1.90 -0.74 12.70
N LYS A 4 1.11 0.23 12.28
CA LYS A 4 -0.24 0.44 12.79
C LYS A 4 -1.22 0.50 11.62
N CYS A 5 -2.19 -0.40 11.62
CA CYS A 5 -3.27 -0.41 10.63
C CYS A 5 -4.43 0.48 11.10
N TYR A 6 -5.00 1.22 10.16
CA TYR A 6 -6.22 2.01 10.34
C TYR A 6 -7.26 1.55 9.33
N LEU A 7 -8.42 1.15 9.80
CA LEU A 7 -9.56 0.91 8.91
C LEU A 7 -10.19 2.27 8.56
N LEU A 8 -10.02 2.67 7.31
CA LEU A 8 -10.43 3.96 6.78
C LEU A 8 -11.73 3.88 5.97
N GLY A 9 -12.14 5.00 5.39
CA GLY A 9 -13.33 5.08 4.54
C GLY A 9 -13.32 4.02 3.43
N GLY A 10 -14.49 3.45 3.13
CA GLY A 10 -14.59 2.37 2.15
C GLY A 10 -14.12 0.99 2.64
N GLY A 11 -13.63 0.87 3.87
CA GLY A 11 -13.08 -0.37 4.41
C GLY A 11 -11.63 -0.61 4.01
N THR A 12 -10.92 0.44 3.58
CA THR A 12 -9.52 0.39 3.18
C THR A 12 -8.60 0.35 4.40
N ASN A 13 -7.60 -0.50 4.36
CA ASN A 13 -6.52 -0.56 5.34
C ASN A 13 -5.44 0.46 4.97
N GLY A 14 -5.33 1.52 5.74
CA GLY A 14 -4.18 2.44 5.68
C GLY A 14 -3.13 2.04 6.72
N TYR A 15 -1.86 2.10 6.36
CA TYR A 15 -0.78 1.65 7.24
C TYR A 15 0.19 2.78 7.59
N LEU A 16 0.34 3.08 8.88
CA LEU A 16 1.45 3.87 9.40
C LEU A 16 2.59 2.91 9.70
N VAL A 17 3.71 3.09 9.03
CA VAL A 17 4.92 2.26 9.16
C VAL A 17 6.08 3.13 9.58
N TRP A 18 6.87 2.71 10.58
CA TRP A 18 8.02 3.49 11.04
C TRP A 18 9.19 2.66 11.53
N ASP A 19 10.37 3.25 11.46
CA ASP A 19 11.57 2.75 12.13
C ASP A 19 11.60 3.24 13.57
N GLU A 20 11.69 2.32 14.54
CA GLU A 20 11.73 2.65 15.97
C GLU A 20 12.94 3.48 16.39
N GLN A 21 14.07 3.32 15.71
CA GLN A 21 15.30 4.01 16.07
C GLN A 21 15.35 5.43 15.54
N SER A 22 15.12 5.60 14.22
CA SER A 22 15.18 6.91 13.57
C SER A 22 13.92 7.75 13.78
N ARG A 23 12.79 7.10 14.11
CA ARG A 23 11.46 7.71 14.16
C ARG A 23 10.97 8.25 12.81
N GLU A 24 11.63 7.89 11.72
CA GLU A 24 11.12 8.16 10.38
C GLU A 24 9.93 7.24 10.07
N ALA A 25 8.92 7.82 9.45
CA ALA A 25 7.66 7.13 9.15
C ALA A 25 7.17 7.38 7.73
N MET A 26 6.44 6.41 7.21
CA MET A 26 5.60 6.57 6.03
C MET A 26 4.14 6.19 6.35
N PHE A 27 3.21 6.75 5.58
CA PHE A 27 1.82 6.32 5.58
C PHE A 27 1.48 5.75 4.20
N ILE A 28 0.99 4.51 4.18
CA ILE A 28 0.58 3.82 2.95
C ILE A 28 -0.95 3.91 2.85
N ASP A 29 -1.45 4.35 1.70
CA ASP A 29 -2.86 4.42 1.31
C ASP A 29 -3.76 5.15 2.32
N PRO A 30 -3.64 6.48 2.44
CA PRO A 30 -4.54 7.28 3.27
C PRO A 30 -5.90 7.45 2.59
N GLY A 31 -6.73 6.41 2.56
CA GLY A 31 -8.03 6.39 1.90
C GLY A 31 -9.04 7.38 2.47
N ALA A 32 -8.90 7.74 3.74
CA ALA A 32 -9.60 8.84 4.38
C ALA A 32 -8.72 9.46 5.46
N TYR A 33 -8.92 10.74 5.74
CA TYR A 33 -8.25 11.37 6.88
C TYR A 33 -8.96 11.03 8.18
N ALA A 34 -8.20 10.51 9.13
CA ALA A 34 -8.63 10.36 10.50
C ALA A 34 -7.69 11.15 11.42
N GLN A 35 -8.25 11.98 12.32
CA GLN A 35 -7.44 12.76 13.27
C GLN A 35 -6.52 11.87 14.10
N ALA A 36 -6.96 10.65 14.41
CA ALA A 36 -6.17 9.65 15.13
C ALA A 36 -4.81 9.35 14.48
N ILE A 37 -4.70 9.43 13.14
CA ILE A 37 -3.42 9.24 12.42
C ILE A 37 -2.44 10.34 12.82
N ALA A 38 -2.88 11.60 12.75
CA ALA A 38 -2.03 12.73 13.11
C ALA A 38 -1.68 12.75 14.60
N ASP A 39 -2.60 12.32 15.45
CA ASP A 39 -2.40 12.25 16.91
C ASP A 39 -1.39 11.15 17.27
N ASP A 40 -1.47 9.99 16.62
CA ASP A 40 -0.52 8.90 16.81
C ASP A 40 0.90 9.29 16.32
N ILE A 41 1.01 9.90 15.13
CA ILE A 41 2.29 10.40 14.60
C ILE A 41 2.95 11.36 15.60
N ARG A 42 2.17 12.30 16.15
CA ARG A 42 2.69 13.26 17.15
C ARG A 42 3.03 12.61 18.49
N LYS A 43 2.14 11.73 18.97
CA LYS A 43 2.32 11.01 20.26
C LYS A 43 3.58 10.16 20.26
N GLU A 44 3.84 9.47 19.15
CA GLU A 44 5.03 8.62 18.97
C GLU A 44 6.27 9.44 18.56
N ASN A 45 6.17 10.78 18.45
CA ASN A 45 7.25 11.66 17.98
C ASN A 45 7.84 11.21 16.64
N LEU A 46 6.98 10.82 15.69
CA LEU A 46 7.39 10.38 14.37
C LEU A 46 7.57 11.55 13.41
N THR A 47 8.53 11.43 12.51
CA THR A 47 8.69 12.30 11.36
C THR A 47 8.06 11.61 10.15
N LEU A 48 6.86 12.02 9.74
CA LEU A 48 6.23 11.52 8.51
C LEU A 48 6.98 12.10 7.32
N SER A 49 7.83 11.29 6.70
CA SER A 49 8.66 11.67 5.56
C SER A 49 8.03 11.30 4.20
N LEU A 50 7.21 10.24 4.19
CA LEU A 50 6.59 9.72 2.98
C LEU A 50 5.09 9.44 3.18
N ILE A 51 4.31 9.72 2.14
CA ILE A 51 2.98 9.19 1.90
C ILE A 51 3.09 8.36 0.62
N VAL A 52 2.77 7.07 0.67
CA VAL A 52 2.92 6.17 -0.47
C VAL A 52 1.55 5.67 -0.90
N LEU A 53 1.25 5.78 -2.19
CA LEU A 53 0.04 5.22 -2.78
C LEU A 53 0.41 3.93 -3.51
N THR A 54 -0.26 2.84 -3.15
CA THR A 54 -0.13 1.59 -3.90
C THR A 54 -0.81 1.73 -5.26
N HIS A 55 -1.94 2.44 -5.31
CA HIS A 55 -2.65 2.76 -6.54
C HIS A 55 -3.59 3.99 -6.35
N GLY A 56 -4.27 4.39 -7.42
CA GLY A 56 -4.96 5.67 -7.51
C GLY A 56 -6.45 5.65 -7.22
N HIS A 57 -7.09 4.57 -6.78
CA HIS A 57 -8.53 4.60 -6.49
C HIS A 57 -8.89 5.48 -5.29
N GLY A 58 -10.08 6.05 -5.33
CA GLY A 58 -10.55 7.06 -4.37
C GLY A 58 -10.43 6.64 -2.92
N ASP A 59 -10.75 5.41 -2.60
CA ASP A 59 -10.67 4.84 -1.25
C ASP A 59 -9.24 4.63 -0.74
N HIS A 60 -8.21 4.77 -1.58
CA HIS A 60 -6.80 4.78 -1.19
C HIS A 60 -6.19 6.19 -1.14
N ILE A 61 -6.80 7.16 -1.84
CA ILE A 61 -6.23 8.51 -1.98
C ILE A 61 -7.03 9.61 -1.25
N GLY A 62 -8.24 9.33 -0.78
CA GLY A 62 -9.19 10.33 -0.28
C GLY A 62 -8.66 11.20 0.88
N GLY A 63 -7.79 10.66 1.73
CA GLY A 63 -7.19 11.38 2.85
C GLY A 63 -5.88 12.13 2.52
N VAL A 64 -5.35 12.01 1.30
CA VAL A 64 -4.07 12.63 0.90
C VAL A 64 -4.07 14.15 1.11
N PRO A 65 -5.10 14.91 0.70
CA PRO A 65 -5.07 16.36 0.85
C PRO A 65 -4.92 16.81 2.32
N GLN A 66 -5.68 16.19 3.21
CA GLN A 66 -5.68 16.55 4.63
C GLN A 66 -4.40 16.08 5.32
N LEU A 67 -3.88 14.90 4.98
CA LEU A 67 -2.64 14.38 5.56
C LEU A 67 -1.44 15.24 5.12
N ARG A 68 -1.36 15.64 3.85
CA ARG A 68 -0.33 16.58 3.37
C ARG A 68 -0.46 17.97 3.99
N ALA A 69 -1.67 18.44 4.26
CA ALA A 69 -1.87 19.72 4.95
C ALA A 69 -1.35 19.67 6.39
N ALA A 70 -1.50 18.52 7.07
CA ALA A 70 -1.03 18.31 8.44
C ALA A 70 0.50 18.08 8.53
N PHE A 71 1.11 17.49 7.49
CA PHE A 71 2.53 17.11 7.41
C PHE A 71 3.13 17.58 6.08
N ARG A 72 3.43 18.88 6.00
CA ARG A 72 3.80 19.56 4.73
C ARG A 72 5.12 19.10 4.13
N ASP A 73 6.01 18.55 4.94
CA ASP A 73 7.33 18.07 4.51
C ASP A 73 7.28 16.63 3.98
N ALA A 74 6.18 15.92 4.21
CA ALA A 74 5.98 14.57 3.69
C ALA A 74 5.88 14.58 2.17
N LYS A 75 6.70 13.76 1.50
CA LYS A 75 6.64 13.58 0.04
C LYS A 75 5.59 12.55 -0.32
N LEU A 76 4.80 12.83 -1.34
CA LEU A 76 3.86 11.89 -1.92
C LEU A 76 4.57 11.06 -3.00
N ALA A 77 4.49 9.74 -2.88
CA ALA A 77 5.07 8.79 -3.82
C ALA A 77 3.99 7.87 -4.40
N ALA A 78 4.09 7.54 -5.67
CA ALA A 78 3.22 6.59 -6.36
C ALA A 78 3.94 5.96 -7.55
N GLY A 79 3.41 4.86 -8.09
CA GLY A 79 3.90 4.26 -9.32
C GLY A 79 3.92 5.27 -10.48
N ALA A 80 4.96 5.25 -11.30
CA ALA A 80 5.10 6.19 -12.41
C ALA A 80 3.95 6.04 -13.42
N ASP A 81 3.54 4.81 -13.68
CA ASP A 81 2.46 4.49 -14.63
C ASP A 81 1.05 4.72 -14.02
N GLU A 82 0.97 5.04 -12.72
CA GLU A 82 -0.27 5.38 -12.04
C GLU A 82 -0.63 6.87 -12.16
N ALA A 83 0.32 7.73 -12.52
CA ALA A 83 0.11 9.17 -12.62
C ALA A 83 -1.10 9.58 -13.51
N PRO A 84 -1.37 8.93 -14.67
CA PRO A 84 -2.55 9.25 -15.46
C PRO A 84 -3.89 8.92 -14.77
N LEU A 85 -3.94 7.85 -13.95
CA LEU A 85 -5.13 7.50 -13.18
C LEU A 85 -5.35 8.49 -12.05
N LEU A 86 -4.30 8.83 -11.30
CA LEU A 86 -4.35 9.82 -10.21
C LEU A 86 -4.85 11.18 -10.67
N ALA A 87 -4.53 11.60 -11.90
CA ALA A 87 -4.93 12.88 -12.46
C ALA A 87 -6.40 12.93 -12.94
N ASP A 88 -7.05 11.79 -13.11
CA ASP A 88 -8.40 11.68 -13.68
C ASP A 88 -9.42 11.27 -12.60
N VAL A 89 -10.14 12.26 -12.07
CA VAL A 89 -11.07 12.08 -10.94
C VAL A 89 -12.27 11.18 -11.25
N ASP A 90 -12.60 10.99 -12.53
CA ASP A 90 -13.69 10.10 -12.93
C ASP A 90 -13.18 8.66 -13.04
N ARG A 91 -11.94 8.47 -13.50
CA ARG A 91 -11.31 7.14 -13.58
C ARG A 91 -10.80 6.63 -12.24
N ASN A 92 -10.30 7.53 -11.39
CA ASN A 92 -9.86 7.17 -10.05
C ASN A 92 -11.02 7.01 -9.05
N LEU A 93 -12.26 7.30 -9.49
CA LEU A 93 -13.51 7.12 -8.75
C LEU A 93 -13.60 7.94 -7.46
N SER A 94 -12.74 8.95 -7.25
CA SER A 94 -12.73 9.71 -6.01
C SER A 94 -14.06 10.45 -5.75
N ARG A 95 -14.71 10.97 -6.79
CA ARG A 95 -16.01 11.61 -6.65
C ARG A 95 -17.08 10.69 -6.12
N ASP A 96 -17.11 9.45 -6.61
CA ASP A 96 -18.12 8.46 -6.26
C ASP A 96 -17.85 7.86 -4.87
N ILE A 97 -16.58 7.62 -4.55
CA ILE A 97 -16.17 6.94 -3.32
C ILE A 97 -16.01 7.94 -2.15
N CYS A 98 -15.34 9.08 -2.39
CA CYS A 98 -15.04 10.05 -1.33
C CYS A 98 -16.06 11.19 -1.25
N GLY A 99 -16.95 11.31 -2.26
CA GLY A 99 -17.88 12.44 -2.35
C GLY A 99 -17.23 13.74 -2.80
N GLU A 100 -15.95 13.74 -3.10
CA GLU A 100 -15.18 14.90 -3.59
C GLU A 100 -14.12 14.47 -4.62
N ALA A 101 -13.73 15.42 -5.47
CA ALA A 101 -12.71 15.17 -6.47
C ALA A 101 -11.31 15.25 -5.83
N VAL A 102 -10.57 14.14 -5.85
CA VAL A 102 -9.21 14.05 -5.35
C VAL A 102 -8.28 13.63 -6.48
N ALA A 103 -7.36 14.50 -6.86
CA ALA A 103 -6.36 14.26 -7.90
C ALA A 103 -4.97 14.66 -7.40
N PRO A 104 -4.36 13.84 -6.56
CA PRO A 104 -3.08 14.17 -5.95
C PRO A 104 -1.95 14.06 -6.98
N VAL A 105 -1.02 15.01 -6.93
CA VAL A 105 0.18 14.98 -7.79
C VAL A 105 1.34 14.44 -6.97
N PRO A 106 1.92 13.28 -7.34
CA PRO A 106 3.08 12.72 -6.66
C PRO A 106 4.32 13.60 -6.80
N ASP A 107 5.08 13.71 -5.71
CA ASP A 107 6.42 14.33 -5.71
C ASP A 107 7.48 13.35 -6.22
N LEU A 108 7.25 12.04 -6.03
CA LEU A 108 8.12 10.95 -6.42
C LEU A 108 7.36 9.95 -7.28
N LEU A 109 7.89 9.64 -8.46
CA LEU A 109 7.38 8.62 -9.36
C LEU A 109 8.29 7.38 -9.26
N LEU A 110 7.71 6.29 -8.76
CA LEU A 110 8.42 5.05 -8.46
C LEU A 110 8.30 4.06 -9.63
N LYS A 111 9.32 3.22 -9.78
CA LYS A 111 9.41 2.16 -10.78
C LYS A 111 9.80 0.84 -10.14
N ASP A 112 9.59 -0.25 -10.85
CA ASP A 112 10.01 -1.58 -10.44
C ASP A 112 11.48 -1.62 -10.05
N GLY A 113 11.76 -2.15 -8.85
CA GLY A 113 13.11 -2.27 -8.31
C GLY A 113 13.64 -1.02 -7.58
N ASP A 114 12.92 0.10 -7.62
CA ASP A 114 13.26 1.26 -6.80
C ASP A 114 13.18 0.89 -5.31
N THR A 115 13.86 1.69 -4.49
CA THR A 115 13.92 1.48 -3.04
C THR A 115 13.51 2.74 -2.30
N LEU A 116 12.59 2.59 -1.34
CA LEU A 116 12.27 3.59 -0.33
C LEU A 116 12.95 3.23 0.98
N THR A 117 13.46 4.22 1.70
CA THR A 117 14.13 4.01 2.99
C THR A 117 13.45 4.81 4.10
N LEU A 118 13.36 4.22 5.28
CA LEU A 118 12.98 4.88 6.54
C LEU A 118 14.02 4.49 7.59
N GLY A 119 14.96 5.38 7.90
CA GLY A 119 16.09 5.04 8.76
C GLY A 119 16.84 3.83 8.24
N ALA A 120 16.84 2.73 8.99
CA ALA A 120 17.47 1.47 8.60
C ALA A 120 16.57 0.54 7.76
N LEU A 121 15.27 0.85 7.65
CA LEU A 121 14.34 0.03 6.88
C LEU A 121 14.45 0.30 5.40
N CYS A 122 14.38 -0.76 4.61
CA CYS A 122 14.47 -0.71 3.15
C CYS A 122 13.24 -1.40 2.55
N PHE A 123 12.52 -0.70 1.67
CA PHE A 123 11.32 -1.19 0.99
C PHE A 123 11.57 -1.23 -0.51
N ARG A 124 11.53 -2.40 -1.09
CA ARG A 124 11.61 -2.59 -2.54
C ARG A 124 10.24 -2.33 -3.18
N VAL A 125 10.21 -1.52 -4.22
CA VAL A 125 9.04 -1.27 -5.05
C VAL A 125 8.91 -2.41 -6.06
N LEU A 126 7.71 -2.95 -6.18
CA LEU A 126 7.34 -3.96 -7.16
C LEU A 126 6.22 -3.38 -8.03
N ASP A 127 6.42 -3.30 -9.34
CA ASP A 127 5.30 -3.01 -10.25
C ASP A 127 4.36 -4.20 -10.29
N THR A 128 3.10 -3.95 -10.00
CA THR A 128 2.06 -4.99 -9.89
C THR A 128 0.79 -4.56 -10.62
N PRO A 129 0.87 -4.33 -11.94
CA PRO A 129 -0.29 -3.94 -12.73
C PRO A 129 -1.36 -5.03 -12.76
N GLY A 130 -2.60 -4.60 -12.97
CA GLY A 130 -3.74 -5.47 -13.18
C GLY A 130 -5.01 -5.06 -12.46
N HIS A 131 -4.96 -4.65 -11.19
CA HIS A 131 -6.06 -3.95 -10.54
C HIS A 131 -6.17 -2.52 -11.10
N THR A 132 -5.03 -1.84 -11.18
CA THR A 132 -4.83 -0.61 -11.95
C THR A 132 -3.62 -0.76 -12.88
N PRO A 133 -3.45 0.11 -13.89
CA PRO A 133 -2.34 0.00 -14.84
C PRO A 133 -0.96 0.23 -14.23
N GLY A 134 -0.87 1.10 -13.24
CA GLY A 134 0.39 1.52 -12.62
C GLY A 134 0.49 1.18 -11.13
N GLY A 135 -0.32 0.21 -10.66
CA GLY A 135 -0.29 -0.24 -9.27
C GLY A 135 1.07 -0.77 -8.86
N ILE A 136 1.50 -0.41 -7.66
CA ILE A 136 2.76 -0.86 -7.06
C ILE A 136 2.51 -1.55 -5.72
N SER A 137 3.49 -2.31 -5.29
CA SER A 137 3.53 -2.91 -3.97
C SER A 137 4.87 -2.62 -3.30
N LEU A 138 4.88 -2.63 -1.97
CA LEU A 138 6.11 -2.46 -1.20
C LEU A 138 6.45 -3.77 -0.49
N TYR A 139 7.68 -4.23 -0.66
CA TYR A 139 8.21 -5.39 0.04
C TYR A 139 9.42 -5.01 0.89
N THR A 140 9.50 -5.52 2.11
CA THR A 140 10.65 -5.40 3.01
C THR A 140 10.94 -6.74 3.69
N GLU A 141 12.20 -7.02 3.99
CA GLU A 141 12.59 -8.17 4.84
C GLU A 141 12.35 -7.91 6.33
N ALA A 142 11.93 -6.70 6.70
CA ALA A 142 11.59 -6.37 8.06
C ALA A 142 10.19 -6.85 8.44
N ILE A 143 10.02 -7.22 9.69
CA ILE A 143 8.74 -7.57 10.33
C ILE A 143 8.45 -6.62 11.50
N ASP A 144 7.21 -6.57 11.95
CA ASP A 144 6.84 -5.92 13.21
C ASP A 144 6.79 -6.97 14.33
N ASP A 145 7.82 -7.01 15.15
CA ASP A 145 7.96 -7.95 16.27
C ASP A 145 6.86 -7.81 17.34
N GLY A 146 6.10 -6.71 17.31
CA GLY A 146 4.98 -6.49 18.22
C GLY A 146 3.63 -7.00 17.70
N LEU A 147 3.51 -7.21 16.38
CA LEU A 147 2.30 -7.77 15.75
C LEU A 147 2.40 -9.27 15.52
N PHE A 148 3.62 -9.78 15.35
CA PHE A 148 3.90 -11.18 15.02
C PHE A 148 4.84 -11.73 16.09
N GLU A 149 4.27 -12.46 17.08
CA GLU A 149 5.01 -12.96 18.26
C GLU A 149 5.95 -14.13 17.95
N ASP A 150 5.93 -14.69 16.73
CA ASP A 150 6.70 -15.85 16.36
C ASP A 150 7.80 -15.52 15.34
N ASP A 151 8.98 -16.10 15.55
CA ASP A 151 10.16 -16.02 14.64
C ASP A 151 9.92 -16.68 13.25
N GLU A 152 8.66 -16.96 12.91
CA GLU A 152 8.29 -17.69 11.69
C GLU A 152 8.14 -16.81 10.44
N TYR A 153 8.17 -15.46 10.60
CA TYR A 153 7.95 -14.54 9.49
C TYR A 153 9.26 -13.86 9.07
N THR A 154 9.52 -13.79 7.75
CA THR A 154 10.78 -13.27 7.20
C THR A 154 10.63 -12.02 6.34
N GLY A 155 9.48 -11.39 6.33
CA GLY A 155 9.27 -10.15 5.58
C GLY A 155 7.82 -9.71 5.56
N THR A 156 7.61 -8.51 5.05
CA THR A 156 6.29 -7.89 4.95
C THR A 156 6.05 -7.35 3.55
N LEU A 157 4.90 -7.67 2.98
CA LEU A 157 4.41 -7.18 1.69
C LEU A 157 3.16 -6.33 1.90
N PHE A 158 3.13 -5.12 1.32
CA PHE A 158 1.97 -4.25 1.19
C PHE A 158 1.52 -4.26 -0.28
N PRO A 159 0.60 -5.14 -0.68
CA PRO A 159 0.23 -5.35 -2.07
C PRO A 159 -0.81 -4.35 -2.60
N GLY A 160 -1.33 -3.44 -1.76
CA GLY A 160 -2.54 -2.70 -2.09
C GLY A 160 -3.67 -3.65 -2.44
N ASP A 161 -4.32 -3.42 -3.57
CA ASP A 161 -5.45 -4.22 -4.05
C ASP A 161 -5.07 -5.27 -5.09
N THR A 162 -3.83 -5.76 -5.05
CA THR A 162 -3.42 -6.84 -5.97
C THR A 162 -3.74 -8.22 -5.42
N LEU A 163 -3.45 -8.49 -4.12
CA LEU A 163 -3.65 -9.79 -3.49
C LEU A 163 -4.31 -9.62 -2.12
N PHE A 164 -5.37 -10.39 -1.87
CA PHE A 164 -6.10 -10.43 -0.60
C PHE A 164 -6.08 -11.84 0.00
N HIS A 165 -6.53 -11.96 1.24
CA HIS A 165 -6.70 -13.26 1.88
C HIS A 165 -7.75 -14.10 1.14
N GLY A 166 -7.31 -15.12 0.42
CA GLY A 166 -8.15 -16.00 -0.38
C GLY A 166 -8.83 -15.31 -1.56
N SER A 167 -8.36 -14.13 -1.99
CA SER A 167 -8.95 -13.34 -3.06
C SER A 167 -7.90 -12.49 -3.78
N ILE A 168 -8.37 -11.70 -4.74
CA ILE A 168 -7.57 -10.71 -5.49
C ILE A 168 -8.38 -9.45 -5.68
N GLY A 169 -7.72 -8.35 -6.04
CA GLY A 169 -8.36 -7.13 -6.47
C GLY A 169 -9.23 -7.33 -7.71
N ARG A 170 -10.28 -6.53 -7.80
CA ARG A 170 -11.14 -6.53 -9.00
C ARG A 170 -10.39 -5.97 -10.20
N THR A 171 -10.78 -6.41 -11.38
CA THR A 171 -10.14 -6.03 -12.65
C THR A 171 -11.13 -5.53 -13.71
N ASP A 172 -12.34 -5.21 -13.28
CA ASP A 172 -13.45 -4.75 -14.15
C ASP A 172 -13.61 -3.23 -14.18
N PHE A 173 -12.79 -2.49 -13.42
CA PHE A 173 -12.70 -1.04 -13.52
C PHE A 173 -11.83 -0.60 -14.72
N PRO A 174 -11.99 0.67 -15.20
CA PRO A 174 -11.22 1.16 -16.34
C PRO A 174 -9.71 1.05 -16.14
N GLY A 175 -9.07 0.26 -16.99
CA GLY A 175 -7.62 -0.03 -16.91
C GLY A 175 -7.29 -1.34 -16.18
N GLY A 176 -8.28 -2.02 -15.59
CA GLY A 176 -8.09 -3.34 -14.98
C GLY A 176 -7.84 -4.43 -16.03
N ASP A 177 -6.97 -5.39 -15.67
CA ASP A 177 -6.59 -6.54 -16.50
C ASP A 177 -6.32 -7.76 -15.61
N PHE A 178 -7.18 -8.77 -15.72
CA PHE A 178 -7.11 -9.97 -14.89
C PHE A 178 -5.84 -10.80 -15.16
N GLU A 179 -5.42 -10.92 -16.42
CA GLU A 179 -4.21 -11.69 -16.74
C GLU A 179 -2.94 -10.95 -16.30
N ALA A 180 -2.92 -9.61 -16.43
CA ALA A 180 -1.83 -8.81 -15.88
C ALA A 180 -1.73 -8.96 -14.36
N LEU A 181 -2.86 -8.91 -13.63
CA LEU A 181 -2.88 -9.11 -12.17
C LEU A 181 -2.35 -10.49 -11.78
N LYS A 182 -2.79 -11.55 -12.44
CA LYS A 182 -2.30 -12.92 -12.19
C LYS A 182 -0.80 -13.03 -12.44
N ASN A 183 -0.31 -12.41 -13.52
CA ASN A 183 1.11 -12.41 -13.85
C ASN A 183 1.92 -11.63 -12.79
N SER A 184 1.40 -10.50 -12.31
CA SER A 184 2.00 -9.73 -11.21
C SER A 184 2.15 -10.59 -9.95
N VAL A 185 1.08 -11.27 -9.52
CA VAL A 185 1.13 -12.15 -8.35
C VAL A 185 2.14 -13.28 -8.54
N ARG A 186 2.13 -13.97 -9.69
CA ARG A 186 3.05 -15.09 -9.95
C ARG A 186 4.50 -14.66 -10.04
N ALA A 187 4.77 -13.59 -10.80
CA ALA A 187 6.14 -13.16 -11.09
C ALA A 187 6.79 -12.39 -9.94
N LYS A 188 5.99 -11.70 -9.12
CA LYS A 188 6.50 -10.83 -8.05
C LYS A 188 6.29 -11.45 -6.67
N TYR A 189 5.08 -11.91 -6.33
CA TYR A 189 4.77 -12.33 -4.97
C TYR A 189 5.12 -13.81 -4.73
N TYR A 190 4.81 -14.69 -5.68
CA TYR A 190 5.08 -16.12 -5.50
C TYR A 190 6.57 -16.48 -5.60
N THR A 191 7.44 -15.51 -5.87
CA THR A 191 8.89 -15.61 -5.76
C THR A 191 9.42 -15.22 -4.38
N LEU A 192 8.58 -14.58 -3.53
CA LEU A 192 8.93 -14.23 -2.16
C LEU A 192 8.89 -15.49 -1.25
N PRO A 193 9.55 -15.44 -0.08
CA PRO A 193 9.44 -16.51 0.93
C PRO A 193 7.98 -16.77 1.30
N ASP A 194 7.65 -18.04 1.59
CA ASP A 194 6.27 -18.45 1.90
C ASP A 194 5.75 -17.84 3.21
N ASP A 195 6.63 -17.56 4.15
CA ASP A 195 6.38 -16.91 5.44
C ASP A 195 6.35 -15.38 5.38
N THR A 196 6.42 -14.77 4.19
CA THR A 196 6.19 -13.33 4.01
C THR A 196 4.75 -12.98 4.40
N VAL A 197 4.61 -12.07 5.36
CA VAL A 197 3.31 -11.51 5.77
C VAL A 197 2.77 -10.60 4.68
N VAL A 198 1.51 -10.72 4.35
CA VAL A 198 0.79 -9.88 3.37
C VAL A 198 -0.21 -9.01 4.11
N LEU A 199 -0.05 -7.71 3.98
CA LEU A 199 -0.90 -6.67 4.58
C LEU A 199 -1.65 -5.92 3.46
N PRO A 200 -2.82 -6.40 3.05
CA PRO A 200 -3.53 -5.90 1.86
C PRO A 200 -4.29 -4.60 2.11
N GLY A 201 -4.70 -3.93 1.02
CA GLY A 201 -5.55 -2.74 1.07
C GLY A 201 -6.94 -2.99 1.64
N HIS A 202 -7.45 -4.21 1.55
CA HIS A 202 -8.73 -4.62 2.15
C HIS A 202 -8.61 -6.00 2.80
N MET A 203 -9.57 -6.31 3.67
CA MET A 203 -9.66 -7.58 4.40
C MET A 203 -8.57 -7.74 5.46
N GLY A 204 -8.43 -8.95 5.99
CA GLY A 204 -7.38 -9.32 6.94
C GLY A 204 -6.07 -9.70 6.26
N GLY A 205 -5.00 -9.75 7.05
CA GLY A 205 -3.70 -10.21 6.60
C GLY A 205 -3.67 -11.70 6.23
N THR A 206 -2.65 -12.09 5.47
CA THR A 206 -2.39 -13.46 5.05
C THR A 206 -0.87 -13.69 4.90
N THR A 207 -0.46 -14.81 4.31
CA THR A 207 0.94 -15.07 3.95
C THR A 207 1.06 -15.53 2.49
N ILE A 208 2.23 -15.36 1.91
CA ILE A 208 2.49 -15.80 0.54
C ILE A 208 2.28 -17.31 0.40
N GLY A 209 2.72 -18.11 1.36
CA GLY A 209 2.55 -19.57 1.35
C GLY A 209 1.09 -20.01 1.41
N LEU A 210 0.27 -19.32 2.20
CA LEU A 210 -1.17 -19.58 2.26
C LEU A 210 -1.82 -19.31 0.91
N GLU A 211 -1.52 -18.14 0.31
CA GLU A 211 -2.11 -17.76 -0.97
C GLU A 211 -1.63 -18.65 -2.14
N LYS A 212 -0.37 -19.08 -2.16
CA LYS A 212 0.13 -20.07 -3.14
C LYS A 212 -0.69 -21.35 -3.13
N THR A 213 -1.12 -21.79 -1.95
CA THR A 213 -1.80 -23.08 -1.79
C THR A 213 -3.32 -22.99 -1.85
N GLN A 214 -3.92 -21.90 -1.38
CA GLN A 214 -5.37 -21.81 -1.15
C GLN A 214 -6.08 -20.76 -2.01
N ASN A 215 -5.37 -19.77 -2.59
CA ASN A 215 -6.04 -18.74 -3.39
C ASN A 215 -6.74 -19.36 -4.60
N PRO A 216 -8.07 -19.18 -4.75
CA PRO A 216 -8.81 -19.81 -5.85
C PRO A 216 -8.63 -19.10 -7.21
N PHE A 217 -8.14 -17.86 -7.21
CA PHE A 217 -8.03 -17.03 -8.42
C PHE A 217 -6.66 -17.14 -9.08
N VAL A 218 -5.59 -17.27 -8.29
CA VAL A 218 -4.22 -17.32 -8.82
C VAL A 218 -3.48 -18.51 -8.22
N ARG A 219 -3.15 -19.46 -9.07
CA ARG A 219 -2.28 -20.60 -8.73
C ARG A 219 -0.87 -20.32 -9.26
N PRO A 220 0.18 -20.87 -8.59
CA PRO A 220 1.56 -20.81 -9.07
C PRO A 220 1.74 -21.32 -10.50
#